data_8b2b9b09c8d64beaf4b63d8657d6132a
#
_entry.id   8b2b9b09c8d64beaf4b63d8657d6132a
#
_cell.length_a   1.000
_cell.length_b   1.000
_cell.length_c   1.000
_cell.angle_alpha   90.00
_cell.angle_beta   90.00
_cell.angle_gamma   90.00
#
_symmetry.space_group_name_H-M   'P 1'
#
loop_
_entity.id
_entity.type
_entity.pdbx_description
1 polymer ?
#
loop_
_entity_poly.entity_id
_entity_poly.type
_entity_poly.pdbx_seq_one_letter_code
_entity_poly.pdbx_strand_id
1 'polypeptide(L)'
;MHKIFLFTILSLFLGSPVKAQDKPKVQVSTDVSVGGGENSPFWLVSNKQGLSSLDPNNGYVRGAVTKDLNQTKRFDYAYGVDLAGAWNNTSSFIIQQLYGEIKYRSLFLSVGSKERIGEFSNPDLSSGDVTISGNARPIPQVRAGFNRWVSPFKSCNWFALKGDVSYGWFTDKRFQEKRVNKQYGMMSTGVKYHHKAIYFKFGNEQKHRWLIEAGYVLDSEFGGKSTWYKNGQPDRVDDAPDGLKEYAKAFFPMQGSSTYYEGNYVGGWQIKMSYNINKEHKLRIGMENIFDDASSMGKLNGFDGLWSLEYNTTNNGLITSALFEYFQTTNQSGPLHWYPSDNPNPSDVWHHAPGADNYYNNYFYSGWSHWGQALGNPLITSPLYNQNNLLSFTNNRVRAFHGGVKGMILPNLEHRVLLTYMKGWGTPFYPFTHTQESFSGLIEFKYQSEKIYDIAVKLSLAADFGNLLGNNWGVNINLSKSF
;
A
#
# COMPACT_ATOMS: atom_id res chain seq x y z
N MET A 1 22.66 30.84 8.52
CA MET A 1 21.62 31.57 7.77
C MET A 1 20.51 30.64 7.19
N HIS A 2 20.24 29.47 7.75
CA HIS A 2 19.20 28.53 7.24
C HIS A 2 17.95 28.36 8.14
N LYS A 3 17.82 29.15 9.20
CA LYS A 3 16.69 29.05 10.16
C LYS A 3 15.54 30.05 9.93
N ILE A 4 15.65 30.96 8.97
CA ILE A 4 14.68 32.07 8.78
C ILE A 4 13.69 31.78 7.63
N PHE A 5 13.99 30.84 6.73
CA PHE A 5 13.15 30.58 5.55
C PHE A 5 11.85 29.80 5.84
N LEU A 6 11.78 29.06 6.95
CA LEU A 6 10.59 28.26 7.28
C LEU A 6 9.46 29.09 7.92
N PHE A 7 9.79 30.22 8.54
CA PHE A 7 8.79 31.08 9.21
C PHE A 7 8.09 32.06 8.26
N THR A 8 8.68 32.37 7.11
CA THR A 8 8.14 33.38 6.18
C THR A 8 7.07 32.82 5.25
N ILE A 9 7.00 31.51 5.04
CA ILE A 9 5.94 30.86 4.24
C ILE A 9 4.63 30.73 5.05
N LEU A 10 4.72 30.69 6.37
CA LEU A 10 3.55 30.55 7.25
C LEU A 10 2.71 31.85 7.37
N SER A 11 3.29 33.01 7.07
CA SER A 11 2.64 34.32 7.26
C SER A 11 1.82 34.81 6.06
N LEU A 12 1.91 34.18 4.91
CA LEU A 12 1.25 34.62 3.66
C LEU A 12 -0.20 34.15 3.46
N PHE A 13 -0.74 33.30 4.35
CA PHE A 13 -2.09 32.74 4.22
C PHE A 13 -3.13 33.26 5.20
N LEU A 14 -2.86 34.33 5.95
CA LEU A 14 -3.76 34.83 7.02
C LEU A 14 -4.67 35.98 6.58
N GLY A 15 -5.30 35.90 5.43
CA GLY A 15 -6.14 37.02 5.03
C GLY A 15 -7.31 36.69 4.11
N SER A 16 -8.36 36.03 4.60
CA SER A 16 -9.75 36.17 4.08
C SER A 16 -10.71 35.37 4.98
N PRO A 17 -11.92 35.86 5.32
CA PRO A 17 -12.91 35.12 6.08
C PRO A 17 -13.56 34.05 5.20
N VAL A 18 -12.99 32.85 5.17
CA VAL A 18 -13.51 31.67 4.46
C VAL A 18 -14.41 30.89 5.42
N LYS A 19 -15.59 30.47 4.96
CA LYS A 19 -16.52 29.64 5.76
C LYS A 19 -15.78 28.38 6.25
N ALA A 20 -16.06 27.91 7.47
CA ALA A 20 -15.31 26.87 8.17
C ALA A 20 -15.06 25.55 7.38
N GLN A 21 -15.90 25.21 6.40
CA GLN A 21 -15.76 24.03 5.54
C GLN A 21 -14.74 24.17 4.37
N ASP A 22 -14.26 25.39 4.12
CA ASP A 22 -13.36 25.69 2.99
C ASP A 22 -11.93 26.10 3.45
N LYS A 23 -11.67 26.03 4.76
CA LYS A 23 -10.34 26.41 5.30
C LYS A 23 -9.32 25.29 5.07
N PRO A 24 -8.08 25.62 4.70
CA PRO A 24 -6.99 24.66 4.71
C PRO A 24 -6.72 24.17 6.14
N LYS A 25 -6.40 22.90 6.28
CA LYS A 25 -5.90 22.30 7.52
C LYS A 25 -4.39 22.39 7.51
N VAL A 26 -3.81 22.98 8.55
CA VAL A 26 -2.36 22.98 8.77
C VAL A 26 -2.07 21.95 9.86
N GLN A 27 -1.16 21.04 9.59
CA GLN A 27 -0.76 20.01 10.56
C GLN A 27 0.77 20.01 10.70
N VAL A 28 1.22 19.93 11.95
CA VAL A 28 2.63 19.71 12.27
C VAL A 28 2.71 18.47 13.15
N SER A 29 3.66 17.61 12.87
CA SER A 29 3.90 16.43 13.69
C SER A 29 5.39 16.13 13.83
N THR A 30 5.74 15.49 14.92
CA THR A 30 7.04 14.86 15.12
C THR A 30 6.86 13.42 15.53
N ASP A 31 7.73 12.57 15.04
CA ASP A 31 7.69 11.13 15.26
C ASP A 31 9.10 10.66 15.63
N VAL A 32 9.22 9.91 16.71
CA VAL A 32 10.48 9.38 17.19
C VAL A 32 10.30 7.93 17.56
N SER A 33 11.11 7.07 16.97
CA SER A 33 11.21 5.65 17.30
C SER A 33 12.54 5.35 17.95
N VAL A 34 12.50 4.54 19.01
CA VAL A 34 13.66 3.99 19.68
C VAL A 34 13.43 2.49 19.88
N GLY A 35 14.40 1.67 19.55
CA GLY A 35 14.24 0.23 19.65
C GLY A 35 15.55 -0.53 19.64
N GLY A 36 15.45 -1.84 19.61
CA GLY A 36 16.56 -2.77 19.52
C GLY A 36 16.19 -4.01 18.72
N GLY A 37 17.23 -4.70 18.26
CA GLY A 37 17.16 -5.81 17.33
C GLY A 37 17.84 -5.45 16.01
N GLU A 38 17.60 -6.24 14.98
CA GLU A 38 18.17 -6.00 13.65
C GLU A 38 17.44 -4.88 12.90
N ASN A 39 16.11 -4.73 13.15
CA ASN A 39 15.24 -3.80 12.47
C ASN A 39 14.25 -3.14 13.45
N SER A 40 13.63 -2.05 13.02
CA SER A 40 12.39 -1.59 13.62
C SER A 40 11.31 -2.66 13.51
N PRO A 41 10.46 -2.87 14.52
CA PRO A 41 9.36 -3.81 14.46
C PRO A 41 8.44 -3.58 13.26
N PHE A 42 7.93 -4.68 12.70
CA PHE A 42 7.14 -4.72 11.47
C PHE A 42 5.99 -3.69 11.44
N TRP A 43 5.22 -3.58 12.53
CA TRP A 43 4.09 -2.65 12.59
C TRP A 43 4.45 -1.19 12.87
N LEU A 44 5.71 -0.89 13.20
CA LEU A 44 6.23 0.49 13.18
C LEU A 44 6.69 0.91 11.78
N VAL A 45 6.93 -0.05 10.88
CA VAL A 45 7.40 0.19 9.50
C VAL A 45 6.25 0.10 8.49
N SER A 46 5.41 -0.93 8.58
CA SER A 46 4.38 -1.25 7.59
C SER A 46 3.16 -0.34 7.66
N ASN A 47 2.53 -0.09 6.50
CA ASN A 47 1.34 0.75 6.34
C ASN A 47 1.47 2.18 6.90
N LYS A 48 2.67 2.77 6.73
CA LYS A 48 2.99 4.16 7.10
C LYS A 48 3.19 5.07 5.89
N GLN A 49 2.64 4.72 4.73
CA GLN A 49 2.80 5.45 3.47
C GLN A 49 4.28 5.70 3.11
N GLY A 50 5.16 4.75 3.45
CA GLY A 50 6.59 4.86 3.25
C GLY A 50 7.31 5.91 4.11
N LEU A 51 6.63 6.53 5.06
CA LEU A 51 7.22 7.45 6.03
C LEU A 51 7.61 6.68 7.31
N SER A 52 8.55 5.76 7.15
CA SER A 52 9.07 4.87 8.20
C SER A 52 10.47 4.40 7.85
N SER A 53 11.14 3.74 8.78
CA SER A 53 12.50 3.23 8.62
C SER A 53 12.68 1.86 9.25
N LEU A 54 13.60 1.05 8.69
CA LEU A 54 14.06 -0.18 9.33
C LEU A 54 15.09 0.07 10.46
N ASP A 55 15.73 1.25 10.48
CA ASP A 55 16.61 1.59 11.59
C ASP A 55 15.79 1.68 12.89
N PRO A 56 16.12 0.94 13.96
CA PRO A 56 15.38 0.98 15.21
C PRO A 56 15.32 2.36 15.85
N ASN A 57 16.31 3.20 15.58
CA ASN A 57 16.42 4.56 16.10
C ASN A 57 16.25 5.58 14.97
N ASN A 58 15.05 5.98 14.72
CA ASN A 58 14.71 6.87 13.60
C ASN A 58 13.66 7.91 14.01
N GLY A 59 13.38 8.83 13.10
CA GLY A 59 12.29 9.76 13.31
C GLY A 59 12.19 10.82 12.21
N TYR A 60 11.16 11.64 12.33
CA TYR A 60 10.92 12.74 11.40
C TYR A 60 10.17 13.91 12.04
N VAL A 61 10.30 15.07 11.43
CA VAL A 61 9.41 16.22 11.62
C VAL A 61 8.65 16.44 10.32
N ARG A 62 7.33 16.53 10.39
CA ARG A 62 6.43 16.64 9.23
C ARG A 62 5.57 17.89 9.35
N GLY A 63 5.43 18.64 8.26
CA GLY A 63 4.53 19.78 8.12
C GLY A 63 3.65 19.62 6.90
N ALA A 64 2.33 19.76 7.07
CA ALA A 64 1.37 19.60 6.01
C ALA A 64 0.37 20.76 5.97
N VAL A 65 0.00 21.18 4.75
CA VAL A 65 -1.12 22.08 4.47
C VAL A 65 -2.01 21.38 3.46
N THR A 66 -3.25 21.08 3.83
CA THR A 66 -4.19 20.36 2.99
C THR A 66 -5.55 21.03 2.94
N LYS A 67 -6.22 20.95 1.81
CA LYS A 67 -7.62 21.28 1.64
C LYS A 67 -8.31 20.10 0.98
N ASP A 68 -9.33 19.57 1.62
CA ASP A 68 -10.13 18.47 1.09
C ASP A 68 -11.22 18.95 0.14
N LEU A 69 -11.68 18.06 -0.76
CA LEU A 69 -12.85 18.33 -1.62
C LEU A 69 -14.12 18.43 -0.79
N ASN A 70 -14.87 19.50 -0.99
CA ASN A 70 -16.23 19.61 -0.45
C ASN A 70 -17.19 18.82 -1.35
N GLN A 71 -17.73 17.71 -0.82
CA GLN A 71 -18.59 16.80 -1.58
C GLN A 71 -19.98 17.38 -1.89
N THR A 72 -20.42 18.41 -1.18
CA THR A 72 -21.73 19.05 -1.40
C THR A 72 -21.71 20.05 -2.57
N LYS A 73 -20.55 20.66 -2.86
CA LYS A 73 -20.39 21.60 -3.97
C LYS A 73 -20.41 20.85 -5.31
N ARG A 74 -21.00 21.45 -6.35
CA ARG A 74 -20.99 20.93 -7.71
C ARG A 74 -19.59 20.97 -8.33
N PHE A 75 -18.87 22.08 -8.15
CA PHE A 75 -17.46 22.25 -8.48
C PHE A 75 -16.69 22.58 -7.21
N ASP A 76 -15.55 21.97 -7.03
CA ASP A 76 -14.60 22.27 -5.95
C ASP A 76 -13.19 21.83 -6.33
N TYR A 77 -12.22 22.30 -5.54
CA TYR A 77 -10.81 21.93 -5.68
C TYR A 77 -10.20 21.55 -4.32
N ALA A 78 -9.22 20.69 -4.38
CA ALA A 78 -8.40 20.29 -3.23
C ALA A 78 -6.92 20.44 -3.56
N TYR A 79 -6.09 20.51 -2.55
CA TYR A 79 -4.64 20.49 -2.68
C TYR A 79 -3.98 19.99 -1.41
N GLY A 80 -2.75 19.54 -1.55
CA GLY A 80 -1.92 19.17 -0.41
C GLY A 80 -0.45 19.42 -0.69
N VAL A 81 0.22 20.00 0.30
CA VAL A 81 1.67 20.07 0.40
C VAL A 81 2.05 19.48 1.75
N ASP A 82 2.86 18.45 1.74
CA ASP A 82 3.19 17.67 2.92
C ASP A 82 4.66 17.23 2.81
N LEU A 83 5.47 17.73 3.69
CA LEU A 83 6.92 17.61 3.65
C LEU A 83 7.42 17.07 4.99
N ALA A 84 8.44 16.21 4.95
CA ALA A 84 9.11 15.72 6.15
C ALA A 84 10.63 15.84 6.05
N GLY A 85 11.24 16.25 7.15
CA GLY A 85 12.67 16.08 7.42
C GLY A 85 12.87 14.87 8.31
N ALA A 86 13.67 13.90 7.89
CA ALA A 86 13.82 12.62 8.57
C ALA A 86 15.31 12.29 8.83
N TRP A 87 15.56 11.51 9.87
CA TRP A 87 16.88 10.95 10.17
C TRP A 87 16.79 9.44 10.28
N ASN A 88 17.89 8.77 9.94
CA ASN A 88 17.96 7.31 9.83
C ASN A 88 16.83 6.71 9.00
N ASN A 89 16.55 7.33 7.86
CA ASN A 89 15.51 6.94 6.92
C ASN A 89 16.10 6.78 5.51
N THR A 90 15.34 6.23 4.58
CA THR A 90 15.73 6.07 3.18
C THR A 90 16.05 7.41 2.48
N SER A 91 15.55 8.52 3.01
CA SER A 91 15.85 9.89 2.56
C SER A 91 15.74 10.86 3.75
N SER A 92 16.64 11.84 3.85
CA SER A 92 16.59 12.88 4.87
C SER A 92 15.55 13.98 4.60
N PHE A 93 15.13 14.15 3.34
CA PHE A 93 14.03 15.03 2.95
C PHE A 93 13.02 14.25 2.11
N ILE A 94 11.76 14.32 2.49
CA ILE A 94 10.68 13.55 1.90
C ILE A 94 9.55 14.50 1.50
N ILE A 95 9.19 14.48 0.22
CA ILE A 95 7.92 15.02 -0.25
C ILE A 95 6.91 13.91 -0.08
N GLN A 96 6.13 13.96 1.00
CA GLN A 96 5.16 12.94 1.32
C GLN A 96 3.92 13.07 0.45
N GLN A 97 3.40 14.30 0.33
CA GLN A 97 2.33 14.60 -0.61
C GLN A 97 2.59 15.95 -1.28
N LEU A 98 2.31 16.01 -2.56
CA LEU A 98 2.29 17.24 -3.35
C LEU A 98 1.29 17.04 -4.47
N TYR A 99 0.07 17.55 -4.31
CA TYR A 99 -1.00 17.35 -5.29
C TYR A 99 -1.96 18.53 -5.43
N GLY A 100 -2.59 18.59 -6.59
CA GLY A 100 -3.77 19.39 -6.87
C GLY A 100 -4.90 18.49 -7.38
N GLU A 101 -6.15 18.78 -7.00
CA GLU A 101 -7.31 18.02 -7.39
C GLU A 101 -8.49 18.94 -7.66
N ILE A 102 -9.23 18.66 -8.71
CA ILE A 102 -10.49 19.35 -9.06
C ILE A 102 -11.59 18.32 -9.19
N LYS A 103 -12.80 18.73 -8.88
CA LYS A 103 -13.99 17.91 -9.13
C LYS A 103 -15.11 18.72 -9.78
N TYR A 104 -15.87 18.03 -10.60
CA TYR A 104 -17.16 18.50 -11.11
C TYR A 104 -18.21 17.42 -10.92
N ARG A 105 -19.19 17.66 -10.05
CA ARG A 105 -20.14 16.65 -9.57
C ARG A 105 -19.41 15.46 -8.93
N SER A 106 -19.50 14.28 -9.54
CA SER A 106 -18.81 13.06 -9.10
C SER A 106 -17.51 12.76 -9.84
N LEU A 107 -17.21 13.48 -10.91
CA LEU A 107 -15.95 13.33 -11.63
C LEU A 107 -14.84 14.11 -10.92
N PHE A 108 -13.63 13.55 -10.90
CA PHE A 108 -12.44 14.24 -10.41
C PHE A 108 -11.24 14.05 -11.33
N LEU A 109 -10.33 15.00 -11.24
CA LEU A 109 -8.98 14.92 -11.79
C LEU A 109 -7.99 15.33 -10.71
N SER A 110 -7.01 14.49 -10.45
CA SER A 110 -5.94 14.68 -9.45
C SER A 110 -4.59 14.60 -10.14
N VAL A 111 -3.67 15.49 -9.80
CA VAL A 111 -2.30 15.49 -10.32
C VAL A 111 -1.33 15.60 -9.15
N GLY A 112 -0.35 14.71 -9.08
CA GLY A 112 0.70 14.70 -8.07
C GLY A 112 0.69 13.48 -7.16
N SER A 113 1.47 13.53 -6.10
CA SER A 113 1.58 12.49 -5.06
C SER A 113 0.55 12.72 -3.96
N LYS A 114 -0.32 11.74 -3.72
CA LYS A 114 -1.34 11.77 -2.67
C LYS A 114 -1.39 10.42 -1.97
N GLU A 115 -1.39 10.41 -0.64
CA GLU A 115 -1.60 9.20 0.16
C GLU A 115 -2.96 8.57 -0.16
N ARG A 116 -2.96 7.25 -0.39
CA ARG A 116 -4.16 6.46 -0.70
C ARG A 116 -4.07 5.09 -0.04
N ILE A 117 -5.21 4.51 0.20
CA ILE A 117 -5.40 3.13 0.63
C ILE A 117 -6.42 2.47 -0.29
N GLY A 118 -6.49 1.16 -0.30
CA GLY A 118 -7.49 0.42 -1.06
C GLY A 118 -8.92 0.75 -0.66
N GLU A 119 -9.84 0.68 -1.62
CA GLU A 119 -11.25 1.07 -1.45
C GLU A 119 -11.97 0.24 -0.38
N PHE A 120 -11.59 -1.03 -0.25
CA PHE A 120 -12.25 -1.97 0.66
C PHE A 120 -11.48 -2.24 1.94
N SER A 121 -10.24 -1.75 2.07
CA SER A 121 -9.43 -1.91 3.26
C SER A 121 -9.98 -1.17 4.47
N ASN A 122 -9.82 -1.78 5.64
CA ASN A 122 -9.96 -1.06 6.90
C ASN A 122 -8.68 -0.24 7.14
N PRO A 123 -8.77 1.11 7.20
CA PRO A 123 -7.57 1.96 7.22
C PRO A 123 -6.71 1.81 8.49
N ASP A 124 -7.31 1.32 9.58
CA ASP A 124 -6.66 1.22 10.88
C ASP A 124 -6.19 -0.19 11.22
N LEU A 125 -6.91 -1.21 10.74
CA LEU A 125 -6.74 -2.57 11.20
C LEU A 125 -6.26 -3.56 10.14
N SER A 126 -6.45 -3.28 8.82
CA SER A 126 -6.06 -4.21 7.76
C SER A 126 -4.55 -4.31 7.60
N SER A 127 -4.10 -5.50 7.22
CA SER A 127 -2.71 -5.73 6.78
C SER A 127 -2.39 -5.03 5.45
N GLY A 128 -3.40 -4.65 4.67
CA GLY A 128 -3.28 -3.95 3.39
C GLY A 128 -3.78 -4.76 2.19
N ASP A 129 -4.21 -4.09 1.14
CA ASP A 129 -4.67 -4.72 -0.11
C ASP A 129 -3.51 -5.37 -0.87
N VAL A 130 -3.82 -6.33 -1.72
CA VAL A 130 -2.79 -7.10 -2.46
C VAL A 130 -2.18 -6.31 -3.63
N THR A 131 -2.88 -5.33 -4.19
CA THR A 131 -2.37 -4.55 -5.34
C THR A 131 -1.68 -3.28 -4.90
N ILE A 132 -2.38 -2.40 -4.21
CA ILE A 132 -1.89 -1.14 -3.65
C ILE A 132 -2.41 -0.97 -2.24
N SER A 133 -1.51 -0.85 -1.29
CA SER A 133 -1.80 -0.58 0.12
C SER A 133 -1.27 0.79 0.56
N GLY A 134 -1.45 1.12 1.84
CA GLY A 134 -0.81 2.27 2.47
C GLY A 134 0.64 2.04 2.90
N ASN A 135 1.33 1.05 2.32
CA ASN A 135 2.66 0.65 2.78
C ASN A 135 3.78 1.51 2.16
N ALA A 136 3.82 1.63 0.85
CA ALA A 136 4.87 2.37 0.14
C ALA A 136 4.59 3.88 0.04
N ARG A 137 5.62 4.65 -0.28
CA ARG A 137 5.49 6.08 -0.58
C ARG A 137 4.57 6.32 -1.76
N PRO A 138 3.69 7.35 -1.72
CA PRO A 138 2.82 7.67 -2.83
C PRO A 138 3.58 7.94 -4.13
N ILE A 139 3.10 7.34 -5.22
CA ILE A 139 3.63 7.56 -6.57
C ILE A 139 2.97 8.82 -7.15
N PRO A 140 3.73 9.79 -7.69
CA PRO A 140 3.17 10.92 -8.43
C PRO A 140 2.45 10.44 -9.69
N GLN A 141 1.21 10.88 -9.89
CA GLN A 141 0.36 10.41 -10.96
C GLN A 141 -0.67 11.45 -11.39
N VAL A 142 -1.16 11.31 -12.62
CA VAL A 142 -2.39 11.94 -13.09
C VAL A 142 -3.49 10.90 -12.98
N ARG A 143 -4.54 11.18 -12.20
CA ARG A 143 -5.63 10.25 -11.87
C ARG A 143 -6.98 10.90 -12.12
N ALA A 144 -7.87 10.20 -12.80
CA ALA A 144 -9.22 10.68 -13.10
C ALA A 144 -10.25 9.56 -12.88
N GLY A 145 -11.47 9.93 -12.47
CA GLY A 145 -12.52 8.96 -12.21
C GLY A 145 -13.69 9.54 -11.43
N PHE A 146 -14.36 8.67 -10.68
CA PHE A 146 -15.45 9.04 -9.79
C PHE A 146 -14.96 9.11 -8.33
N ASN A 147 -15.12 10.27 -7.69
CA ASN A 147 -14.74 10.48 -6.30
C ASN A 147 -15.76 9.92 -5.29
N ARG A 148 -16.91 9.45 -5.77
CA ARG A 148 -17.98 8.84 -4.97
C ARG A 148 -18.74 7.81 -5.80
N TRP A 149 -19.53 6.98 -5.13
CA TRP A 149 -20.46 6.06 -5.78
C TRP A 149 -21.50 6.81 -6.62
N VAL A 150 -21.72 6.35 -7.85
CA VAL A 150 -22.64 6.95 -8.81
C VAL A 150 -23.66 5.90 -9.24
N SER A 151 -24.94 6.19 -9.05
CA SER A 151 -26.02 5.39 -9.64
C SER A 151 -26.26 5.85 -11.08
N PRO A 152 -26.08 4.99 -12.08
CA PRO A 152 -26.22 5.37 -13.50
C PRO A 152 -27.65 5.69 -13.89
N PHE A 153 -28.64 5.16 -13.17
CA PHE A 153 -30.05 5.34 -13.43
C PHE A 153 -30.75 6.03 -12.26
N LYS A 154 -31.53 7.10 -12.51
CA LYS A 154 -32.23 7.86 -11.48
C LYS A 154 -33.20 7.03 -10.62
N SER A 155 -33.81 6.00 -11.20
CA SER A 155 -34.73 5.08 -10.51
C SER A 155 -34.02 3.94 -9.78
N CYS A 156 -32.72 3.72 -10.03
CA CYS A 156 -31.96 2.62 -9.48
C CYS A 156 -31.21 3.05 -8.23
N ASN A 157 -31.77 2.78 -7.06
CA ASN A 157 -31.15 3.09 -5.77
C ASN A 157 -30.45 1.87 -5.12
N TRP A 158 -30.43 0.73 -5.81
CA TRP A 158 -29.82 -0.52 -5.36
C TRP A 158 -28.51 -0.85 -6.10
N PHE A 159 -28.15 -0.08 -7.14
CA PHE A 159 -26.91 -0.27 -7.89
C PHE A 159 -26.15 1.04 -8.01
N ALA A 160 -24.87 1.00 -7.74
CA ALA A 160 -23.95 2.12 -7.94
C ALA A 160 -22.59 1.61 -8.43
N LEU A 161 -21.86 2.47 -9.13
CA LEU A 161 -20.50 2.21 -9.59
C LEU A 161 -19.56 3.32 -9.14
N LYS A 162 -18.28 2.96 -9.01
CA LYS A 162 -17.16 3.86 -8.77
C LYS A 162 -15.97 3.31 -9.55
N GLY A 163 -15.02 4.13 -9.91
CA GLY A 163 -13.80 3.68 -10.55
C GLY A 163 -12.96 4.85 -10.99
N ASP A 164 -11.72 4.53 -11.31
CA ASP A 164 -10.76 5.52 -11.75
C ASP A 164 -9.59 4.89 -12.52
N VAL A 165 -8.83 5.74 -13.17
CA VAL A 165 -7.65 5.41 -13.95
C VAL A 165 -6.55 6.42 -13.67
N SER A 166 -5.31 5.96 -13.64
CA SER A 166 -4.16 6.85 -13.53
C SER A 166 -2.95 6.37 -14.28
N TYR A 167 -2.07 7.33 -14.56
CA TYR A 167 -0.70 7.12 -15.03
C TYR A 167 0.26 7.92 -14.17
N GLY A 168 1.39 7.32 -13.81
CA GLY A 168 2.37 7.89 -12.90
C GLY A 168 3.80 7.47 -13.23
N TRP A 169 4.72 7.83 -12.32
CA TRP A 169 6.16 7.59 -12.49
C TRP A 169 6.78 7.21 -11.15
N PHE A 170 7.61 6.16 -11.15
CA PHE A 170 8.43 5.83 -10.01
C PHE A 170 9.52 6.88 -9.79
N THR A 171 9.75 7.25 -8.54
CA THR A 171 10.66 8.35 -8.17
C THR A 171 11.85 7.90 -7.34
N ASP A 172 12.07 6.62 -7.20
CA ASP A 172 13.03 5.99 -6.31
C ASP A 172 14.38 5.64 -6.95
N LYS A 173 14.70 6.19 -8.13
CA LYS A 173 15.96 5.96 -8.85
C LYS A 173 17.18 6.07 -7.94
N ARG A 174 17.30 7.16 -7.16
CA ARG A 174 18.46 7.38 -6.26
C ARG A 174 18.55 6.33 -5.16
N PHE A 175 17.41 5.86 -4.66
CA PHE A 175 17.36 4.78 -3.69
C PHE A 175 17.88 3.48 -4.32
N GLN A 176 17.39 3.11 -5.49
CA GLN A 176 17.82 1.91 -6.21
C GLN A 176 19.31 1.95 -6.54
N GLU A 177 19.85 3.06 -7.09
CA GLU A 177 21.26 3.23 -7.38
C GLU A 177 22.18 3.06 -6.16
N LYS A 178 21.73 3.54 -4.99
CA LYS A 178 22.46 3.43 -3.72
C LYS A 178 22.38 2.04 -3.12
N ARG A 179 21.26 1.35 -3.31
CA ARG A 179 20.96 0.09 -2.62
C ARG A 179 21.28 -1.16 -3.42
N VAL A 180 21.22 -1.09 -4.76
CA VAL A 180 21.33 -2.28 -5.62
C VAL A 180 22.57 -3.11 -5.33
N ASN A 181 22.40 -4.44 -5.24
CA ASN A 181 23.52 -5.37 -5.18
C ASN A 181 24.24 -5.40 -6.54
N LYS A 182 25.43 -4.79 -6.62
CA LYS A 182 26.21 -4.73 -7.86
C LYS A 182 26.96 -6.02 -8.19
N GLN A 183 26.95 -7.03 -7.33
CA GLN A 183 27.59 -8.32 -7.63
C GLN A 183 26.72 -9.18 -8.55
N TYR A 184 25.39 -9.16 -8.35
CA TYR A 184 24.44 -10.01 -9.10
C TYR A 184 22.99 -9.48 -9.07
N GLY A 185 22.79 -8.23 -8.76
CA GLY A 185 21.45 -7.62 -8.65
C GLY A 185 21.03 -6.90 -9.92
N MET A 186 19.81 -6.41 -9.89
CA MET A 186 19.21 -5.62 -10.96
C MET A 186 18.54 -4.39 -10.36
N MET A 187 18.52 -3.28 -11.10
CA MET A 187 17.71 -2.11 -10.82
C MET A 187 16.92 -1.66 -12.04
N SER A 188 15.78 -1.03 -11.84
CA SER A 188 14.94 -0.48 -12.92
C SER A 188 14.67 1.00 -12.69
N THR A 189 14.93 1.84 -13.68
CA THR A 189 14.82 3.29 -13.59
C THR A 189 13.98 3.88 -14.70
N GLY A 190 13.33 5.02 -14.45
CA GLY A 190 12.42 5.64 -15.43
C GLY A 190 11.14 4.85 -15.68
N VAL A 191 10.82 3.91 -14.79
CA VAL A 191 9.63 3.07 -14.85
C VAL A 191 8.38 3.93 -14.70
N LYS A 192 7.39 3.64 -15.52
CA LYS A 192 6.07 4.26 -15.50
C LYS A 192 5.09 3.36 -14.75
N TYR A 193 4.08 3.98 -14.19
CA TYR A 193 3.02 3.34 -13.43
C TYR A 193 1.67 3.55 -14.09
N HIS A 194 0.85 2.51 -14.12
CA HIS A 194 -0.56 2.59 -14.50
C HIS A 194 -1.43 1.95 -13.41
N HIS A 195 -2.58 2.53 -13.16
CA HIS A 195 -3.63 2.00 -12.29
C HIS A 195 -4.97 2.14 -12.96
N LYS A 196 -5.82 1.13 -12.83
CA LYS A 196 -7.24 1.21 -13.10
C LYS A 196 -8.04 0.38 -12.12
N ALA A 197 -9.18 0.90 -11.71
CA ALA A 197 -10.10 0.21 -10.84
C ALA A 197 -11.54 0.48 -11.25
N ILE A 198 -12.37 -0.55 -11.10
CA ILE A 198 -13.82 -0.41 -11.21
C ILE A 198 -14.48 -1.18 -10.07
N TYR A 199 -15.45 -0.54 -9.44
CA TYR A 199 -16.18 -1.09 -8.31
C TYR A 199 -17.67 -1.01 -8.57
N PHE A 200 -18.38 -2.03 -8.16
CA PHE A 200 -19.82 -2.16 -8.22
C PHE A 200 -20.38 -2.34 -6.82
N LYS A 201 -21.48 -1.68 -6.53
CA LYS A 201 -22.20 -1.78 -5.27
C LYS A 201 -23.63 -2.21 -5.53
N PHE A 202 -24.07 -3.28 -4.86
CA PHE A 202 -25.40 -3.85 -4.93
C PHE A 202 -26.07 -3.81 -3.56
N GLY A 203 -27.22 -3.19 -3.47
CA GLY A 203 -28.00 -3.00 -2.25
C GLY A 203 -28.16 -1.53 -1.88
N ASN A 204 -29.01 -1.30 -0.89
CA ASN A 204 -29.25 0.01 -0.31
C ASN A 204 -29.26 -0.13 1.22
N GLU A 205 -28.25 0.41 1.88
CA GLU A 205 -28.07 0.27 3.34
C GLU A 205 -29.25 0.78 4.17
N GLN A 206 -30.05 1.72 3.62
CA GLN A 206 -31.25 2.24 4.28
C GLN A 206 -32.45 1.29 4.20
N LYS A 207 -32.48 0.42 3.18
CA LYS A 207 -33.62 -0.48 2.88
C LYS A 207 -33.33 -1.93 3.17
N HIS A 208 -32.07 -2.37 3.05
CA HIS A 208 -31.67 -3.75 3.15
C HIS A 208 -30.57 -3.94 4.19
N ARG A 209 -30.61 -5.07 4.88
CA ARG A 209 -29.54 -5.44 5.81
C ARG A 209 -28.25 -5.86 5.10
N TRP A 210 -28.36 -6.30 3.85
CA TRP A 210 -27.24 -6.77 3.04
C TRP A 210 -26.78 -5.74 2.04
N LEU A 211 -25.47 -5.62 1.90
CA LEU A 211 -24.79 -4.87 0.86
C LEU A 211 -23.68 -5.73 0.29
N ILE A 212 -23.59 -5.81 -1.04
CA ILE A 212 -22.51 -6.51 -1.73
C ILE A 212 -21.75 -5.48 -2.57
N GLU A 213 -20.43 -5.51 -2.44
CA GLU A 213 -19.52 -4.69 -3.21
C GLU A 213 -18.54 -5.63 -3.93
N ALA A 214 -18.30 -5.37 -5.22
CA ALA A 214 -17.33 -6.11 -6.03
C ALA A 214 -16.39 -5.13 -6.70
N GLY A 215 -15.11 -5.46 -6.79
CA GLY A 215 -14.08 -4.63 -7.40
C GLY A 215 -13.18 -5.43 -8.33
N TYR A 216 -12.66 -4.75 -9.33
CA TYR A 216 -11.55 -5.17 -10.14
C TYR A 216 -10.50 -4.08 -10.11
N VAL A 217 -9.30 -4.41 -9.70
CA VAL A 217 -8.14 -3.52 -9.65
C VAL A 217 -7.04 -4.13 -10.48
N LEU A 218 -6.40 -3.33 -11.31
CA LEU A 218 -5.21 -3.72 -12.04
C LEU A 218 -4.22 -2.57 -12.05
N ASP A 219 -3.04 -2.87 -11.61
CA ASP A 219 -1.87 -2.00 -11.58
C ASP A 219 -0.78 -2.55 -12.48
N SER A 220 0.06 -1.68 -13.05
CA SER A 220 1.21 -2.14 -13.84
C SER A 220 2.40 -1.19 -13.82
N GLU A 221 3.58 -1.79 -13.98
CA GLU A 221 4.83 -1.15 -14.33
C GLU A 221 5.07 -1.31 -15.82
N PHE A 222 5.51 -0.25 -16.51
CA PHE A 222 5.83 -0.31 -17.93
C PHE A 222 6.88 0.73 -18.31
N GLY A 223 7.53 0.53 -19.47
CA GLY A 223 8.61 1.41 -19.92
C GLY A 223 9.83 1.37 -19.00
N GLY A 224 10.71 2.33 -19.13
CA GLY A 224 11.92 2.44 -18.32
C GLY A 224 13.07 1.61 -18.81
N LYS A 225 14.10 1.54 -17.98
CA LYS A 225 15.38 0.88 -18.29
C LYS A 225 15.77 -0.02 -17.13
N SER A 226 16.16 -1.25 -17.44
CA SER A 226 16.69 -2.21 -16.47
C SER A 226 18.19 -2.42 -16.68
N THR A 227 18.92 -2.43 -15.57
CA THR A 227 20.37 -2.64 -15.54
C THR A 227 20.68 -3.81 -14.63
N TRP A 228 21.25 -4.88 -15.19
CA TRP A 228 21.76 -6.02 -14.45
C TRP A 228 23.23 -5.81 -14.14
N TYR A 229 23.64 -6.23 -12.97
CA TYR A 229 25.01 -6.11 -12.51
C TYR A 229 25.65 -7.49 -12.35
N LYS A 230 26.94 -7.56 -12.66
CA LYS A 230 27.78 -8.73 -12.44
C LYS A 230 29.17 -8.26 -12.02
N ASN A 231 29.70 -8.81 -10.93
CA ASN A 231 31.05 -8.51 -10.43
C ASN A 231 31.31 -6.99 -10.29
N GLY A 232 30.34 -6.22 -9.81
CA GLY A 232 30.49 -4.79 -9.54
C GLY A 232 30.25 -3.87 -10.75
N GLN A 233 30.03 -4.41 -11.95
CA GLN A 233 29.85 -3.65 -13.19
C GLN A 233 28.49 -3.94 -13.83
N PRO A 234 27.93 -2.99 -14.61
CA PRO A 234 26.80 -3.27 -15.48
C PRO A 234 27.18 -4.37 -16.49
N ASP A 235 26.41 -5.45 -16.50
CA ASP A 235 26.60 -6.61 -17.38
C ASP A 235 25.63 -6.54 -18.57
N ARG A 236 24.39 -6.13 -18.32
CA ARG A 236 23.34 -6.00 -19.33
C ARG A 236 22.48 -4.78 -19.04
N VAL A 237 22.09 -4.08 -20.09
CA VAL A 237 21.16 -2.94 -20.01
C VAL A 237 20.12 -3.10 -21.10
N ASP A 238 18.85 -3.14 -20.70
CA ASP A 238 17.72 -3.23 -21.63
C ASP A 238 16.80 -2.03 -21.42
N ASP A 239 16.34 -1.45 -22.52
CA ASP A 239 15.35 -0.38 -22.55
C ASP A 239 13.98 -0.96 -22.94
N ALA A 240 12.97 -0.76 -22.11
CA ALA A 240 11.61 -1.10 -22.48
C ALA A 240 11.00 -0.01 -23.38
N PRO A 241 10.17 -0.37 -24.37
CA PRO A 241 9.43 0.62 -25.15
C PRO A 241 8.61 1.55 -24.26
N ASP A 242 8.60 2.85 -24.56
CA ASP A 242 7.96 3.85 -23.69
C ASP A 242 7.09 4.89 -24.41
N GLY A 243 6.78 4.65 -25.70
CA GLY A 243 5.93 5.50 -26.54
C GLY A 243 4.44 5.49 -26.14
N LEU A 244 3.63 6.31 -26.79
CA LEU A 244 2.18 6.41 -26.54
C LEU A 244 1.44 5.07 -26.67
N LYS A 245 1.91 4.18 -27.55
CA LYS A 245 1.35 2.84 -27.71
C LYS A 245 1.44 2.02 -26.41
N GLU A 246 2.50 2.22 -25.63
CA GLU A 246 2.72 1.46 -24.39
C GLU A 246 1.75 1.89 -23.27
N TYR A 247 1.32 3.14 -23.26
CA TYR A 247 0.23 3.58 -22.36
C TYR A 247 -1.09 2.87 -22.67
N ALA A 248 -1.39 2.65 -23.97
CA ALA A 248 -2.60 1.89 -24.36
C ALA A 248 -2.47 0.40 -23.99
N LYS A 249 -1.28 -0.20 -24.14
CA LYS A 249 -1.02 -1.59 -23.74
C LYS A 249 -1.11 -1.76 -22.21
N ALA A 250 -0.57 -0.84 -21.42
CA ALA A 250 -0.72 -0.86 -19.97
C ALA A 250 -2.19 -0.82 -19.55
N PHE A 251 -3.03 -0.08 -20.29
CA PHE A 251 -4.48 -0.06 -20.05
C PHE A 251 -5.17 -1.35 -20.49
N PHE A 252 -4.83 -1.87 -21.68
CA PHE A 252 -5.35 -3.13 -22.21
C PHE A 252 -4.21 -4.14 -22.26
N PRO A 253 -4.05 -4.99 -21.21
CA PRO A 253 -3.00 -6.00 -21.23
C PRO A 253 -3.11 -6.86 -22.51
N MET A 254 -2.12 -6.75 -23.35
CA MET A 254 -2.04 -7.50 -24.60
C MET A 254 -0.78 -8.34 -24.56
N GLN A 255 -0.90 -9.61 -24.95
CA GLN A 255 0.26 -10.47 -25.10
C GLN A 255 1.13 -9.92 -26.25
N GLY A 256 2.39 -9.64 -25.98
CA GLY A 256 3.37 -9.26 -26.98
C GLY A 256 3.70 -10.41 -27.93
N SER A 257 4.45 -10.13 -28.99
CA SER A 257 4.92 -11.15 -29.96
C SER A 257 5.98 -12.10 -29.38
N SER A 258 6.54 -11.82 -28.22
CA SER A 258 7.38 -12.70 -27.41
C SER A 258 6.58 -13.24 -26.23
N THR A 259 7.00 -14.36 -25.66
CA THR A 259 6.41 -15.03 -24.51
C THR A 259 6.32 -14.18 -23.24
N TYR A 260 6.74 -12.92 -23.27
CA TYR A 260 6.72 -11.98 -22.15
C TYR A 260 5.66 -10.91 -22.42
N TYR A 261 4.84 -10.64 -21.39
CA TYR A 261 3.95 -9.49 -21.37
C TYR A 261 4.78 -8.21 -21.41
N GLU A 262 4.35 -7.23 -22.19
CA GLU A 262 4.99 -5.91 -22.23
C GLU A 262 4.59 -5.11 -20.97
N GLY A 263 5.21 -5.40 -19.84
CA GLY A 263 4.97 -4.80 -18.54
C GLY A 263 4.86 -5.83 -17.42
N ASN A 264 4.84 -5.35 -16.17
CA ASN A 264 4.56 -6.13 -14.98
C ASN A 264 3.15 -5.77 -14.50
N TYR A 265 2.28 -6.74 -14.31
CA TYR A 265 0.91 -6.53 -13.89
C TYR A 265 0.67 -7.16 -12.52
N VAL A 266 0.02 -6.42 -11.63
CA VAL A 266 -0.48 -6.94 -10.36
C VAL A 266 -1.95 -6.54 -10.25
N GLY A 267 -2.82 -7.52 -10.16
CA GLY A 267 -4.25 -7.29 -10.12
C GLY A 267 -4.96 -8.00 -8.96
N GLY A 268 -6.20 -7.59 -8.73
CA GLY A 268 -7.04 -8.19 -7.71
C GLY A 268 -8.53 -8.15 -8.08
N TRP A 269 -9.22 -9.28 -7.89
CA TRP A 269 -10.67 -9.31 -7.75
C TRP A 269 -11.00 -9.12 -6.28
N GLN A 270 -11.91 -8.20 -6.00
CA GLN A 270 -12.34 -7.88 -4.65
C GLN A 270 -13.84 -8.12 -4.50
N ILE A 271 -14.24 -8.78 -3.43
CA ILE A 271 -15.64 -8.94 -3.04
C ILE A 271 -15.77 -8.61 -1.58
N LYS A 272 -16.74 -7.78 -1.22
CA LYS A 272 -17.08 -7.44 0.15
C LYS A 272 -18.57 -7.55 0.38
N MET A 273 -18.97 -8.37 1.33
CA MET A 273 -20.34 -8.53 1.76
C MET A 273 -20.50 -7.92 3.14
N SER A 274 -21.44 -7.00 3.30
CA SER A 274 -21.75 -6.35 4.56
C SER A 274 -23.14 -6.75 5.03
N TYR A 275 -23.28 -7.00 6.33
CA TYR A 275 -24.56 -7.32 6.99
C TYR A 275 -24.78 -6.40 8.18
N ASN A 276 -25.81 -5.58 8.13
CA ASN A 276 -26.23 -4.76 9.26
C ASN A 276 -27.06 -5.61 10.23
N ILE A 277 -26.45 -6.02 11.35
CA ILE A 277 -27.15 -6.76 12.41
C ILE A 277 -28.30 -5.89 12.93
N ASN A 278 -28.00 -4.62 13.17
CA ASN A 278 -28.93 -3.55 13.50
C ASN A 278 -28.35 -2.19 13.03
N LYS A 279 -28.86 -1.07 13.52
CA LYS A 279 -28.37 0.28 13.17
C LYS A 279 -26.96 0.59 13.68
N GLU A 280 -26.53 -0.11 14.71
CA GLU A 280 -25.28 0.16 15.41
C GLU A 280 -24.17 -0.85 15.08
N HIS A 281 -24.53 -2.07 14.72
CA HIS A 281 -23.61 -3.19 14.55
C HIS A 281 -23.60 -3.71 13.10
N LYS A 282 -22.43 -3.81 12.53
CA LYS A 282 -22.20 -4.27 11.15
C LYS A 282 -21.11 -5.35 11.12
N LEU A 283 -21.37 -6.41 10.41
CA LEU A 283 -20.37 -7.42 10.01
C LEU A 283 -20.02 -7.25 8.54
N ARG A 284 -18.77 -7.55 8.19
CA ARG A 284 -18.27 -7.58 6.81
C ARG A 284 -17.41 -8.80 6.60
N ILE A 285 -17.61 -9.47 5.47
CA ILE A 285 -16.74 -10.54 4.99
C ILE A 285 -16.13 -10.05 3.68
N GLY A 286 -14.82 -10.15 3.55
CA GLY A 286 -14.08 -9.70 2.38
C GLY A 286 -13.21 -10.80 1.79
N MET A 287 -13.01 -10.72 0.48
CA MET A 287 -12.04 -11.52 -0.26
C MET A 287 -11.40 -10.64 -1.32
N GLU A 288 -10.08 -10.67 -1.40
CA GLU A 288 -9.30 -10.09 -2.47
C GLU A 288 -8.39 -11.18 -3.05
N ASN A 289 -8.60 -11.52 -4.32
CA ASN A 289 -7.76 -12.46 -5.05
C ASN A 289 -6.60 -11.71 -5.69
N ILE A 290 -5.38 -12.23 -5.58
CA ILE A 290 -4.21 -11.71 -6.30
C ILE A 290 -4.04 -12.42 -7.63
N PHE A 291 -3.63 -11.70 -8.67
CA PHE A 291 -3.22 -12.27 -9.95
C PHE A 291 -2.15 -11.42 -10.64
N ASP A 292 -1.23 -12.08 -11.33
CA ASP A 292 -0.23 -11.45 -12.21
C ASP A 292 -0.61 -11.67 -13.69
N ASP A 293 -1.36 -12.73 -13.99
CA ASP A 293 -1.76 -13.11 -15.34
C ASP A 293 -3.17 -13.73 -15.42
N ALA A 294 -3.52 -14.26 -16.58
CA ALA A 294 -4.84 -14.84 -16.88
C ALA A 294 -5.17 -16.08 -16.04
N SER A 295 -4.17 -16.88 -15.64
CA SER A 295 -4.40 -18.09 -14.86
C SER A 295 -4.87 -17.77 -13.44
N SER A 296 -4.19 -16.86 -12.78
CA SER A 296 -4.58 -16.37 -11.46
C SER A 296 -5.86 -15.53 -11.51
N MET A 297 -6.09 -14.78 -12.62
CA MET A 297 -7.34 -14.07 -12.85
C MET A 297 -8.54 -15.04 -12.89
N GLY A 298 -8.37 -16.23 -13.46
CA GLY A 298 -9.37 -17.31 -13.44
C GLY A 298 -9.48 -18.02 -12.09
N LYS A 299 -8.83 -17.56 -11.03
CA LYS A 299 -8.82 -18.16 -9.68
C LYS A 299 -8.20 -19.56 -9.62
N LEU A 300 -7.25 -19.85 -10.50
CA LEU A 300 -6.55 -21.13 -10.52
C LEU A 300 -5.43 -21.22 -9.47
N ASN A 301 -5.17 -20.11 -8.76
CA ASN A 301 -4.26 -20.01 -7.62
C ASN A 301 -4.91 -20.40 -6.28
N GLY A 302 -6.06 -21.08 -6.29
CA GLY A 302 -6.70 -21.64 -5.10
C GLY A 302 -7.12 -20.56 -4.09
N PHE A 303 -6.58 -20.64 -2.87
CA PHE A 303 -6.88 -19.70 -1.79
C PHE A 303 -5.98 -18.47 -1.76
N ASP A 304 -5.05 -18.31 -2.71
CA ASP A 304 -4.18 -17.15 -2.73
C ASP A 304 -4.99 -15.84 -2.79
N GLY A 305 -4.59 -14.89 -1.95
CA GLY A 305 -5.29 -13.63 -1.72
C GLY A 305 -5.47 -13.32 -0.25
N LEU A 306 -6.25 -12.29 0.02
CA LEU A 306 -6.61 -11.80 1.35
C LEU A 306 -8.07 -12.11 1.65
N TRP A 307 -8.34 -12.75 2.78
CA TRP A 307 -9.67 -13.07 3.29
C TRP A 307 -9.88 -12.35 4.60
N SER A 308 -11.00 -11.70 4.79
CA SER A 308 -11.27 -10.87 5.97
C SER A 308 -12.64 -11.09 6.58
N LEU A 309 -12.69 -10.99 7.91
CA LEU A 309 -13.91 -10.86 8.70
C LEU A 309 -13.76 -9.62 9.58
N GLU A 310 -14.69 -8.68 9.45
CA GLU A 310 -14.65 -7.40 10.13
C GLU A 310 -15.97 -7.13 10.87
N TYR A 311 -15.85 -6.66 12.10
CA TYR A 311 -16.95 -6.15 12.92
C TYR A 311 -16.76 -4.68 13.17
N ASN A 312 -17.81 -3.88 13.03
CA ASN A 312 -17.84 -2.45 13.35
C ASN A 312 -19.09 -2.11 14.17
N THR A 313 -18.91 -1.18 15.10
CA THR A 313 -20.05 -0.58 15.82
C THR A 313 -19.89 0.93 15.91
N THR A 314 -21.02 1.64 15.95
CA THR A 314 -21.07 3.09 16.19
C THR A 314 -21.07 3.41 17.69
N ASN A 315 -21.20 2.41 18.56
CA ASN A 315 -21.17 2.58 20.00
C ASN A 315 -19.74 2.80 20.49
N ASN A 316 -19.55 3.81 21.34
CA ASN A 316 -18.27 4.01 22.00
C ASN A 316 -18.04 2.88 23.03
N GLY A 317 -16.84 2.34 23.02
CA GLY A 317 -16.45 1.26 23.94
C GLY A 317 -15.07 0.72 23.62
N LEU A 318 -14.66 -0.28 24.39
CA LEU A 318 -13.34 -0.92 24.21
C LEU A 318 -13.17 -1.54 22.81
N ILE A 319 -14.25 -1.95 22.16
CA ILE A 319 -14.21 -2.47 20.80
C ILE A 319 -15.19 -1.67 19.94
N THR A 320 -14.68 -0.81 19.08
CA THR A 320 -15.46 -0.11 18.05
C THR A 320 -15.27 -0.73 16.67
N SER A 321 -14.13 -1.37 16.46
CA SER A 321 -13.84 -2.16 15.26
C SER A 321 -12.93 -3.32 15.62
N ALA A 322 -13.19 -4.50 15.04
CA ALA A 322 -12.35 -5.69 15.12
C ALA A 322 -12.23 -6.31 13.74
N LEU A 323 -11.03 -6.80 13.39
CA LEU A 323 -10.71 -7.40 12.10
C LEU A 323 -9.92 -8.69 12.31
N PHE A 324 -10.24 -9.70 11.51
CA PHE A 324 -9.42 -10.89 11.35
C PHE A 324 -9.17 -11.11 9.86
N GLU A 325 -7.92 -11.37 9.50
CA GLU A 325 -7.51 -11.66 8.12
C GLU A 325 -6.70 -12.96 8.04
N TYR A 326 -6.95 -13.68 6.95
CA TYR A 326 -6.10 -14.75 6.47
C TYR A 326 -5.51 -14.35 5.13
N PHE A 327 -4.20 -14.37 5.02
CA PHE A 327 -3.45 -14.04 3.81
C PHE A 327 -2.65 -15.25 3.33
N GLN A 328 -2.74 -15.55 2.04
CA GLN A 328 -1.96 -16.62 1.43
C GLN A 328 -1.49 -16.22 0.04
N THR A 329 -0.24 -16.60 -0.29
CA THR A 329 0.36 -16.45 -1.62
C THR A 329 1.25 -17.67 -1.97
N THR A 330 0.92 -18.82 -1.42
CA THR A 330 1.78 -20.02 -1.55
C THR A 330 1.56 -20.80 -2.83
N ASN A 331 0.44 -20.60 -3.54
CA ASN A 331 0.08 -21.39 -4.72
C ASN A 331 0.61 -20.79 -6.03
N GLN A 332 0.70 -19.44 -6.13
CA GLN A 332 1.35 -18.73 -7.25
C GLN A 332 0.83 -19.18 -8.61
N SER A 333 -0.44 -18.92 -8.91
CA SER A 333 -1.22 -19.24 -10.12
C SER A 333 -1.54 -20.71 -10.43
N GLY A 334 -0.93 -21.66 -9.74
CA GLY A 334 -1.29 -23.06 -9.84
C GLY A 334 -0.75 -23.77 -11.09
N PRO A 335 -1.36 -24.91 -11.48
CA PRO A 335 -0.73 -25.89 -12.38
C PRO A 335 -0.76 -25.53 -13.87
N LEU A 336 -1.49 -24.51 -14.31
CA LEU A 336 -1.61 -24.20 -15.74
C LEU A 336 -0.34 -23.60 -16.37
N HIS A 337 0.56 -23.08 -15.56
CA HIS A 337 1.89 -22.66 -15.99
C HIS A 337 2.96 -23.71 -15.70
N TRP A 338 2.52 -24.93 -15.50
CA TRP A 338 3.39 -26.06 -15.48
C TRP A 338 4.05 -26.21 -16.86
N TYR A 339 5.37 -26.06 -16.88
CA TYR A 339 6.14 -26.48 -18.04
C TYR A 339 6.26 -27.99 -17.96
N PRO A 340 5.66 -28.72 -18.90
CA PRO A 340 5.86 -30.15 -18.95
C PRO A 340 7.34 -30.41 -19.05
N SER A 341 7.76 -31.53 -18.56
CA SER A 341 9.11 -32.02 -18.48
C SER A 341 9.80 -32.29 -19.84
N ASP A 342 9.56 -31.47 -20.82
CA ASP A 342 10.24 -31.50 -22.13
C ASP A 342 11.69 -31.04 -22.00
N ASN A 343 12.08 -30.45 -20.90
CA ASN A 343 13.49 -30.26 -20.57
C ASN A 343 13.95 -31.37 -19.62
N PRO A 344 14.77 -32.28 -20.08
CA PRO A 344 15.28 -33.40 -19.25
C PRO A 344 16.33 -32.96 -18.23
N ASN A 345 16.66 -31.68 -18.11
CA ASN A 345 17.66 -31.22 -17.16
C ASN A 345 17.07 -30.99 -15.75
N PRO A 346 17.26 -31.94 -14.80
CA PRO A 346 16.68 -31.84 -13.47
C PRO A 346 17.27 -30.73 -12.61
N SER A 347 18.35 -30.09 -13.02
CA SER A 347 18.96 -28.95 -12.31
C SER A 347 18.35 -27.60 -12.70
N ASP A 348 17.47 -27.55 -13.71
CA ASP A 348 16.82 -26.33 -14.13
C ASP A 348 15.60 -26.06 -13.22
N VAL A 349 15.75 -25.07 -12.36
CA VAL A 349 14.74 -24.67 -11.37
C VAL A 349 13.40 -24.30 -12.03
N TRP A 350 13.42 -23.75 -13.26
CA TRP A 350 12.24 -23.36 -14.01
C TRP A 350 11.29 -24.54 -14.31
N HIS A 351 11.86 -25.73 -14.45
CA HIS A 351 11.08 -26.94 -14.74
C HIS A 351 10.50 -27.61 -13.49
N HIS A 352 10.93 -27.17 -12.31
CA HIS A 352 10.49 -27.69 -11.02
C HIS A 352 9.57 -26.75 -10.23
N ALA A 353 9.32 -25.54 -10.74
CA ALA A 353 8.43 -24.57 -10.13
C ALA A 353 7.03 -24.65 -10.77
N PRO A 354 6.09 -25.43 -10.23
CA PRO A 354 4.72 -25.45 -10.72
C PRO A 354 4.08 -24.09 -10.50
N GLY A 355 3.34 -23.60 -11.52
CA GLY A 355 2.78 -22.27 -11.49
C GLY A 355 3.89 -21.23 -11.55
N ALA A 356 4.27 -20.83 -12.75
CA ALA A 356 5.45 -19.98 -13.01
C ALA A 356 5.30 -18.52 -12.55
N ASP A 357 4.17 -18.12 -11.92
CA ASP A 357 4.03 -16.79 -11.33
C ASP A 357 5.00 -16.60 -10.18
N ASN A 358 5.36 -15.35 -9.98
CA ASN A 358 6.29 -14.93 -8.93
C ASN A 358 5.83 -13.57 -8.40
N TYR A 359 4.72 -13.59 -7.65
CA TYR A 359 4.01 -12.38 -7.23
C TYR A 359 4.95 -11.28 -6.74
N TYR A 360 4.76 -10.05 -7.25
CA TYR A 360 5.56 -8.86 -7.01
C TYR A 360 6.96 -8.89 -7.62
N ASN A 361 7.40 -10.00 -8.22
CA ASN A 361 8.64 -10.06 -8.98
C ASN A 361 8.35 -10.08 -10.47
N ASN A 362 9.29 -9.54 -11.24
CA ASN A 362 9.25 -9.57 -12.69
C ASN A 362 10.66 -9.73 -13.24
N TYR A 363 10.77 -10.27 -14.43
CA TYR A 363 12.05 -10.46 -15.09
C TYR A 363 12.75 -9.13 -15.42
N PHE A 364 11.99 -8.11 -15.78
CA PHE A 364 12.51 -6.82 -16.24
C PHE A 364 12.57 -5.77 -15.13
N TYR A 365 11.61 -5.78 -14.17
CA TYR A 365 11.50 -4.77 -13.15
C TYR A 365 12.09 -5.25 -11.82
N SER A 366 12.59 -4.32 -11.01
CA SER A 366 13.23 -4.62 -9.73
C SER A 366 12.28 -5.20 -8.68
N GLY A 367 10.97 -5.16 -8.91
CA GLY A 367 9.92 -5.68 -8.03
C GLY A 367 8.85 -4.65 -7.74
N TRP A 368 7.65 -5.11 -7.36
CA TRP A 368 6.46 -4.30 -7.09
C TRP A 368 6.63 -3.47 -5.80
N SER A 369 7.59 -2.55 -5.82
CA SER A 369 8.00 -1.76 -4.67
C SER A 369 8.33 -0.31 -5.05
N HIS A 370 8.19 0.60 -4.10
CA HIS A 370 8.61 2.00 -4.24
C HIS A 370 9.40 2.42 -3.00
N TRP A 371 10.63 2.91 -3.19
CA TRP A 371 11.60 3.18 -2.13
C TRP A 371 11.88 1.94 -1.26
N GLY A 372 11.84 0.74 -1.87
CA GLY A 372 12.12 -0.54 -1.24
C GLY A 372 10.99 -1.11 -0.39
N GLN A 373 9.85 -0.43 -0.29
CA GLN A 373 8.65 -0.95 0.37
C GLN A 373 7.65 -1.48 -0.66
N ALA A 374 7.03 -2.62 -0.36
CA ALA A 374 6.00 -3.23 -1.21
C ALA A 374 4.86 -2.23 -1.47
N LEU A 375 4.43 -2.10 -2.73
CA LEU A 375 3.26 -1.30 -3.09
C LEU A 375 1.97 -1.94 -2.60
N GLY A 376 1.88 -3.27 -2.67
CA GLY A 376 0.77 -4.04 -2.15
C GLY A 376 0.95 -4.45 -0.69
N ASN A 377 0.47 -5.64 -0.33
CA ASN A 377 0.42 -6.12 1.05
C ASN A 377 1.83 -6.33 1.64
N PRO A 378 2.18 -5.69 2.76
CA PRO A 378 3.50 -5.79 3.39
C PRO A 378 3.82 -7.16 3.98
N LEU A 379 2.84 -8.07 4.11
CA LEU A 379 3.08 -9.46 4.51
C LEU A 379 3.91 -10.23 3.47
N ILE A 380 3.90 -9.81 2.20
CA ILE A 380 4.96 -10.13 1.24
C ILE A 380 6.16 -9.25 1.61
N THR A 381 7.20 -9.88 2.15
CA THR A 381 8.33 -9.17 2.79
C THR A 381 9.00 -8.20 1.83
N SER A 382 8.94 -6.91 2.14
CA SER A 382 9.46 -5.83 1.30
C SER A 382 10.97 -5.97 1.02
N PRO A 383 11.46 -5.61 -0.18
CA PRO A 383 12.90 -5.64 -0.50
C PRO A 383 13.79 -4.83 0.44
N LEU A 384 13.21 -3.86 1.15
CA LEU A 384 13.91 -3.07 2.16
C LEU A 384 14.54 -3.96 3.26
N TYR A 385 13.93 -5.11 3.58
CA TYR A 385 14.44 -6.09 4.56
C TYR A 385 15.58 -6.95 4.03
N ASN A 386 15.87 -6.96 2.72
CA ASN A 386 16.91 -7.79 2.14
C ASN A 386 18.30 -7.34 2.58
N GLN A 387 18.98 -8.14 3.37
CA GLN A 387 20.35 -7.87 3.84
C GLN A 387 21.38 -7.90 2.70
N ASN A 388 21.11 -8.68 1.65
CA ASN A 388 21.96 -8.80 0.47
C ASN A 388 21.77 -7.67 -0.57
N ASN A 389 20.96 -6.65 -0.27
CA ASN A 389 20.67 -5.51 -1.14
C ASN A 389 20.04 -5.87 -2.50
N LEU A 390 19.39 -7.02 -2.61
CA LEU A 390 18.51 -7.30 -3.74
C LEU A 390 17.27 -6.39 -3.67
N LEU A 391 16.87 -5.85 -4.80
CA LEU A 391 15.67 -5.00 -4.92
C LEU A 391 14.41 -5.82 -5.25
N SER A 392 14.56 -7.11 -5.57
CA SER A 392 13.46 -8.05 -5.77
C SER A 392 12.96 -8.63 -4.45
N PHE A 393 11.76 -9.15 -4.45
CA PHE A 393 11.19 -9.86 -3.31
C PHE A 393 11.84 -11.24 -3.16
N THR A 394 12.40 -11.51 -2.00
CA THR A 394 13.03 -12.81 -1.66
C THR A 394 12.09 -13.74 -0.90
N ASN A 395 10.94 -13.22 -0.44
CA ASN A 395 9.90 -13.98 0.24
C ASN A 395 8.52 -13.49 -0.19
N ASN A 396 7.92 -14.13 -1.18
CA ASN A 396 6.59 -13.84 -1.69
C ASN A 396 5.63 -15.04 -1.61
N ARG A 397 6.11 -16.21 -1.14
CA ARG A 397 5.28 -17.34 -0.77
C ARG A 397 5.04 -17.27 0.74
N VAL A 398 3.89 -16.73 1.11
CA VAL A 398 3.57 -16.41 2.51
C VAL A 398 2.21 -16.99 2.87
N ARG A 399 2.06 -17.35 4.13
CA ARG A 399 0.78 -17.63 4.78
C ARG A 399 0.75 -16.89 6.11
N ALA A 400 -0.28 -16.10 6.35
CA ALA A 400 -0.38 -15.30 7.55
C ALA A 400 -1.80 -15.26 8.12
N PHE A 401 -1.86 -15.11 9.44
CA PHE A 401 -3.05 -14.73 10.19
C PHE A 401 -2.79 -13.37 10.81
N HIS A 402 -3.71 -12.44 10.59
CA HIS A 402 -3.64 -11.10 11.13
C HIS A 402 -4.92 -10.76 11.87
N GLY A 403 -4.79 -10.11 13.03
CA GLY A 403 -5.91 -9.61 13.81
C GLY A 403 -5.67 -8.20 14.28
N GLY A 404 -6.71 -7.39 14.25
CA GLY A 404 -6.69 -6.03 14.74
C GLY A 404 -7.94 -5.68 15.54
N VAL A 405 -7.76 -4.88 16.58
CA VAL A 405 -8.86 -4.33 17.39
C VAL A 405 -8.57 -2.87 17.69
N LYS A 406 -9.58 -2.02 17.62
CA LYS A 406 -9.51 -0.65 18.12
C LYS A 406 -10.77 -0.25 18.89
N GLY A 407 -10.64 0.74 19.76
CA GLY A 407 -11.74 1.28 20.52
C GLY A 407 -11.33 2.41 21.46
N MET A 408 -12.24 2.79 22.32
CA MET A 408 -12.07 3.87 23.28
C MET A 408 -11.96 3.29 24.70
N ILE A 409 -10.87 3.56 25.39
CA ILE A 409 -10.71 3.27 26.82
C ILE A 409 -11.40 4.35 27.65
N LEU A 410 -11.20 5.61 27.24
CA LEU A 410 -11.82 6.82 27.79
C LEU A 410 -12.28 7.69 26.62
N PRO A 411 -13.15 8.68 26.82
CA PRO A 411 -13.66 9.54 25.74
C PRO A 411 -12.58 10.22 24.87
N ASN A 412 -11.37 10.38 25.40
CA ASN A 412 -10.23 11.02 24.74
C ASN A 412 -8.99 10.12 24.63
N LEU A 413 -9.12 8.83 24.97
CA LEU A 413 -8.05 7.83 24.91
C LEU A 413 -8.49 6.65 24.04
N GLU A 414 -8.03 6.65 22.80
CA GLU A 414 -8.20 5.54 21.85
C GLU A 414 -7.06 4.51 22.04
N HIS A 415 -7.36 3.25 21.81
CA HIS A 415 -6.37 2.20 21.70
C HIS A 415 -6.52 1.44 20.41
N ARG A 416 -5.41 0.84 19.96
CA ARG A 416 -5.33 -0.07 18.82
C ARG A 416 -4.34 -1.19 19.11
N VAL A 417 -4.72 -2.41 18.77
CA VAL A 417 -3.87 -3.60 18.89
C VAL A 417 -3.84 -4.30 17.54
N LEU A 418 -2.64 -4.66 17.07
CA LEU A 418 -2.43 -5.47 15.89
C LEU A 418 -1.56 -6.68 16.26
N LEU A 419 -1.95 -7.87 15.80
CA LEU A 419 -1.21 -9.11 16.00
C LEU A 419 -1.13 -9.87 14.67
N THR A 420 0.04 -10.34 14.31
CA THR A 420 0.28 -11.07 13.06
C THR A 420 1.18 -12.25 13.30
N TYR A 421 0.78 -13.41 12.82
CA TYR A 421 1.64 -14.58 12.70
C TYR A 421 1.78 -14.93 11.23
N MET A 422 3.02 -15.05 10.75
CA MET A 422 3.29 -15.38 9.36
C MET A 422 4.39 -16.43 9.19
N LYS A 423 4.24 -17.22 8.12
CA LYS A 423 5.22 -18.17 7.62
C LYS A 423 5.63 -17.78 6.21
N GLY A 424 6.92 -17.91 5.90
CA GLY A 424 7.51 -17.66 4.60
C GLY A 424 8.26 -18.87 4.07
N TRP A 425 8.19 -19.09 2.77
CA TRP A 425 8.84 -20.19 2.05
C TRP A 425 9.80 -19.72 0.96
N GLY A 426 10.15 -18.42 0.95
CA GLY A 426 10.95 -17.82 -0.12
C GLY A 426 10.10 -17.53 -1.36
N THR A 427 10.66 -17.73 -2.55
CA THR A 427 9.97 -17.59 -3.84
C THR A 427 9.78 -18.97 -4.49
N PRO A 428 8.96 -19.12 -5.56
CA PRO A 428 8.87 -20.36 -6.32
C PRO A 428 10.22 -20.81 -6.88
N PHE A 429 11.07 -19.86 -7.27
CA PHE A 429 12.37 -20.14 -7.93
C PHE A 429 13.54 -20.23 -6.95
N TYR A 430 13.43 -19.59 -5.79
CA TYR A 430 14.43 -19.58 -4.73
C TYR A 430 13.77 -19.85 -3.37
N PRO A 431 13.34 -21.10 -3.14
CA PRO A 431 12.70 -21.47 -1.87
C PRO A 431 13.72 -21.43 -0.73
N PHE A 432 13.25 -21.07 0.46
CA PHE A 432 14.06 -21.21 1.66
C PHE A 432 14.34 -22.70 1.96
N THR A 433 15.50 -22.98 2.50
CA THR A 433 15.87 -24.35 2.95
C THR A 433 14.99 -24.84 4.08
N HIS A 434 14.50 -23.92 4.91
CA HIS A 434 13.56 -24.18 5.99
C HIS A 434 12.51 -23.08 6.03
N THR A 435 11.29 -23.44 6.41
CA THR A 435 10.22 -22.48 6.65
C THR A 435 10.67 -21.44 7.68
N GLN A 436 10.48 -20.18 7.36
CA GLN A 436 10.74 -19.07 8.29
C GLN A 436 9.42 -18.55 8.85
N GLU A 437 9.45 -18.14 10.10
CA GLU A 437 8.26 -17.70 10.83
C GLU A 437 8.51 -16.37 11.53
N SER A 438 7.46 -15.58 11.71
CA SER A 438 7.48 -14.39 12.54
C SER A 438 6.14 -14.17 13.22
N PHE A 439 6.21 -13.73 14.47
CA PHE A 439 5.09 -13.14 15.19
C PHE A 439 5.38 -11.65 15.39
N SER A 440 4.44 -10.77 14.99
CA SER A 440 4.56 -9.32 15.09
C SER A 440 3.37 -8.74 15.83
N GLY A 441 3.64 -7.92 16.84
CA GLY A 441 2.62 -7.28 17.66
C GLY A 441 2.80 -5.77 17.76
N LEU A 442 1.68 -5.04 17.87
CA LEU A 442 1.61 -3.61 18.15
C LEU A 442 0.53 -3.34 19.18
N ILE A 443 0.83 -2.51 20.17
CA ILE A 443 -0.15 -1.85 21.03
C ILE A 443 0.06 -0.35 20.90
N GLU A 444 -0.99 0.39 20.61
CA GLU A 444 -0.94 1.83 20.37
C GLU A 444 -2.03 2.52 21.22
N PHE A 445 -1.68 3.64 21.83
CA PHE A 445 -2.58 4.53 22.56
C PHE A 445 -2.50 5.93 21.95
N LYS A 446 -3.65 6.53 21.68
CA LYS A 446 -3.76 7.91 21.21
C LYS A 446 -4.61 8.71 22.16
N TYR A 447 -3.99 9.73 22.74
CA TYR A 447 -4.66 10.69 23.61
C TYR A 447 -4.77 12.04 22.91
N GLN A 448 -5.95 12.65 22.93
CA GLN A 448 -6.17 14.00 22.42
C GLN A 448 -7.13 14.75 23.34
N SER A 449 -6.80 15.99 23.72
CA SER A 449 -7.63 16.78 24.63
C SER A 449 -7.43 18.28 24.39
N GLU A 450 -8.51 19.05 24.46
CA GLU A 450 -8.49 20.51 24.46
C GLU A 450 -7.62 21.07 25.60
N LYS A 451 -7.54 20.36 26.74
CA LYS A 451 -6.73 20.76 27.89
C LYS A 451 -5.21 20.84 27.60
N ILE A 452 -4.75 20.19 26.55
CA ILE A 452 -3.35 20.23 26.08
C ILE A 452 -3.24 20.91 24.72
N TYR A 453 -4.04 21.96 24.48
CA TYR A 453 -4.05 22.74 23.26
C TYR A 453 -4.31 21.93 21.98
N ASP A 454 -5.18 20.90 22.06
CA ASP A 454 -5.51 19.98 20.97
C ASP A 454 -4.30 19.21 20.39
N ILE A 455 -3.22 19.09 21.17
CA ILE A 455 -2.11 18.22 20.80
C ILE A 455 -2.56 16.77 20.95
N ALA A 456 -2.44 15.99 19.87
CA ALA A 456 -2.59 14.55 19.93
C ALA A 456 -1.23 13.91 20.25
N VAL A 457 -1.23 13.06 21.26
CA VAL A 457 -0.07 12.26 21.69
C VAL A 457 -0.37 10.80 21.38
N LYS A 458 0.48 10.16 20.59
CA LYS A 458 0.36 8.75 20.26
C LYS A 458 1.61 8.01 20.74
N LEU A 459 1.39 6.98 21.54
CA LEU A 459 2.42 6.05 22.02
C LEU A 459 2.17 4.69 21.38
N SER A 460 3.18 4.11 20.74
CA SER A 460 3.13 2.78 20.15
C SER A 460 4.25 1.91 20.72
N LEU A 461 3.91 0.69 21.10
CA LEU A 461 4.82 -0.35 21.56
C LEU A 461 4.70 -1.51 20.57
N ALA A 462 5.80 -1.97 20.01
CA ALA A 462 5.78 -3.07 19.05
C ALA A 462 6.95 -4.03 19.25
N ALA A 463 6.73 -5.29 18.87
CA ALA A 463 7.78 -6.31 18.90
C ALA A 463 7.56 -7.36 17.81
N ASP A 464 8.67 -7.94 17.32
CA ASP A 464 8.70 -9.09 16.44
C ASP A 464 9.49 -10.21 17.11
N PHE A 465 9.06 -11.45 16.86
CA PHE A 465 9.73 -12.67 17.32
C PHE A 465 9.77 -13.69 16.19
N GLY A 466 10.93 -14.28 15.94
CA GLY A 466 11.10 -15.33 14.94
C GLY A 466 12.30 -15.11 14.03
N ASN A 467 12.43 -15.96 13.02
CA ASN A 467 13.59 -15.96 12.11
C ASN A 467 13.32 -15.32 10.75
N LEU A 468 12.06 -14.94 10.45
CA LEU A 468 11.72 -14.26 9.19
C LEU A 468 12.06 -12.77 9.22
N LEU A 469 11.70 -12.07 10.31
CA LEU A 469 11.93 -10.64 10.48
C LEU A 469 12.95 -10.32 11.57
N GLY A 470 13.45 -11.34 12.29
CA GLY A 470 14.32 -11.21 13.46
C GLY A 470 13.54 -10.95 14.75
N ASN A 471 14.29 -10.75 15.83
CA ASN A 471 13.75 -10.40 17.15
C ASN A 471 13.97 -8.91 17.38
N ASN A 472 12.89 -8.15 17.27
CA ASN A 472 12.93 -6.70 17.34
C ASN A 472 11.96 -6.18 18.41
N TRP A 473 12.27 -5.04 18.99
CA TRP A 473 11.34 -4.30 19.83
C TRP A 473 11.48 -2.81 19.57
N GLY A 474 10.43 -2.05 19.77
CA GLY A 474 10.46 -0.62 19.57
C GLY A 474 9.34 0.12 20.29
N VAL A 475 9.64 1.36 20.63
CA VAL A 475 8.73 2.34 21.18
C VAL A 475 8.71 3.51 20.23
N ASN A 476 7.52 3.96 19.85
CA ASN A 476 7.34 5.14 19.00
C ASN A 476 6.45 6.14 19.72
N ILE A 477 6.86 7.41 19.68
CA ILE A 477 6.08 8.54 20.16
C ILE A 477 5.84 9.51 19.01
N ASN A 478 4.57 9.78 18.74
CA ASN A 478 4.15 10.79 17.77
C ASN A 478 3.39 11.91 18.50
N LEU A 479 3.82 13.13 18.26
CA LEU A 479 3.14 14.35 18.69
C LEU A 479 2.62 15.07 17.47
N SER A 480 1.34 15.40 17.44
CA SER A 480 0.75 16.11 16.31
C SER A 480 -0.24 17.18 16.75
N LYS A 481 -0.28 18.28 15.99
CA LYS A 481 -1.24 19.37 16.18
C LYS A 481 -1.79 19.80 14.83
N SER A 482 -3.11 19.99 14.80
CA SER A 482 -3.84 20.59 13.65
C SER A 482 -4.33 21.98 14.02
N PHE A 483 -4.31 22.91 13.04
CA PHE A 483 -4.73 24.30 13.18
C PHE A 483 -5.85 24.64 12.21
#